data_0156a258a6bd477f6c992aa2b708571f
#
_entry.id   0156a258a6bd477f6c992aa2b708571f
#
_cell.length_a   1.000
_cell.length_b   1.000
_cell.length_c   1.000
_cell.angle_alpha   90.00
_cell.angle_beta   90.00
_cell.angle_gamma   90.00
#
_symmetry.space_group_name_H-M   'P 1'
#
loop_
_entity.id
_entity.type
_entity.pdbx_description
1 polymer ?
#
loop_
_entity_poly.entity_id
_entity_poly.type
_entity_poly.pdbx_seq_one_letter_code
_entity_poly.pdbx_strand_id
1 'polypeptide(L)'
;GEASIEEDESGRESIIVSSIPYQINKADMVKKIADMVNEKKLDGISDIRDESDRKGIRIVFELKRDAMSSVVLNKLYLSTPLQSSFSVNNIALVHGRPMLLNLKQLIEHYVEHRHDVLIRKTKFELAEAEKRAHILEGLLIAIDHIDEIIQLIKESRTPELARNELMAR
;
A
#
# COMPACT_ATOMS: atom_id res chain seq x y z
N GLY A 1 8.77 0.96 19.10
CA GLY A 1 9.08 -0.45 19.38
C GLY A 1 8.08 -1.06 20.34
N GLU A 2 8.03 -2.37 20.39
CA GLU A 2 7.21 -3.13 21.33
C GLU A 2 8.09 -3.69 22.42
N ALA A 3 7.65 -3.55 23.68
CA ALA A 3 8.35 -4.08 24.83
C ALA A 3 7.35 -4.71 25.82
N SER A 4 7.78 -5.79 26.45
CA SER A 4 7.08 -6.50 27.53
C SER A 4 7.95 -6.56 28.77
N ILE A 5 7.33 -6.74 29.92
CA ILE A 5 8.03 -7.00 31.19
C ILE A 5 7.86 -8.48 31.48
N GLU A 6 8.99 -9.18 31.66
CA GLU A 6 9.04 -10.59 32.08
C GLU A 6 9.70 -10.69 33.45
N GLU A 7 9.17 -11.55 34.30
CA GLU A 7 9.73 -11.88 35.61
C GLU A 7 10.32 -13.28 35.54
N ASP A 8 11.55 -13.45 36.01
CA ASP A 8 12.21 -14.73 36.07
C ASP A 8 11.80 -15.52 37.35
N GLU A 9 12.20 -16.80 37.43
CA GLU A 9 11.91 -17.66 38.59
C GLU A 9 12.47 -17.11 39.91
N SER A 10 13.40 -16.17 39.86
CA SER A 10 14.01 -15.52 41.04
C SER A 10 13.32 -14.24 41.46
N GLY A 11 12.21 -13.86 40.79
CA GLY A 11 11.45 -12.63 41.04
C GLY A 11 12.15 -11.37 40.51
N ARG A 12 13.06 -11.52 39.53
CA ARG A 12 13.75 -10.40 38.91
C ARG A 12 13.06 -10.01 37.64
N GLU A 13 12.68 -8.73 37.52
CA GLU A 13 12.04 -8.20 36.33
C GLU A 13 13.08 -7.86 35.26
N SER A 14 12.71 -8.15 34.01
CA SER A 14 13.46 -7.80 32.80
C SER A 14 12.52 -7.16 31.77
N ILE A 15 13.02 -6.18 31.02
CA ILE A 15 12.29 -5.58 29.91
C ILE A 15 12.78 -6.25 28.62
N ILE A 16 11.84 -6.88 27.92
CA ILE A 16 12.09 -7.58 26.65
C ILE A 16 11.58 -6.71 25.51
N VAL A 17 12.44 -6.30 24.60
CA VAL A 17 12.06 -5.59 23.37
C VAL A 17 11.96 -6.58 22.23
N SER A 18 10.77 -6.77 21.71
CA SER A 18 10.43 -7.68 20.60
C SER A 18 10.39 -7.00 19.23
N SER A 19 10.24 -5.68 19.19
CA SER A 19 10.33 -4.91 17.95
C SER A 19 10.96 -3.53 18.17
N ILE A 20 11.63 -3.02 17.13
CA ILE A 20 12.20 -1.67 17.12
C ILE A 20 11.52 -0.83 16.06
N PRO A 21 11.49 0.51 16.17
CA PRO A 21 10.90 1.38 15.17
C PRO A 21 11.59 1.22 13.80
N TYR A 22 10.81 1.45 12.74
CA TYR A 22 11.31 1.40 11.37
C TYR A 22 12.49 2.38 11.15
N GLN A 23 13.48 1.99 10.36
CA GLN A 23 14.71 2.74 10.07
C GLN A 23 15.67 2.94 11.25
N ILE A 24 15.46 2.29 12.39
CA ILE A 24 16.41 2.30 13.51
C ILE A 24 17.39 1.13 13.38
N ASN A 25 18.69 1.43 13.45
CA ASN A 25 19.72 0.39 13.53
C ASN A 25 19.75 -0.18 14.96
N LYS A 26 19.53 -1.50 15.08
CA LYS A 26 19.52 -2.20 16.37
C LYS A 26 20.82 -2.04 17.15
N ALA A 27 21.97 -2.27 16.50
CA ALA A 27 23.26 -2.22 17.15
C ALA A 27 23.59 -0.81 17.69
N ASP A 28 23.31 0.23 16.88
CA ASP A 28 23.51 1.63 17.30
C ASP A 28 22.59 2.02 18.44
N MET A 29 21.34 1.53 18.42
CA MET A 29 20.39 1.77 19.51
C MET A 29 20.84 1.13 20.81
N VAL A 30 21.23 -0.15 20.79
CA VAL A 30 21.72 -0.88 21.97
C VAL A 30 22.98 -0.21 22.52
N LYS A 31 23.94 0.15 21.66
CA LYS A 31 25.15 0.86 22.06
C LYS A 31 24.83 2.19 22.74
N LYS A 32 23.96 2.99 22.13
CA LYS A 32 23.53 4.28 22.70
C LYS A 32 22.89 4.12 24.07
N ILE A 33 22.05 3.09 24.25
CA ILE A 33 21.44 2.80 25.55
C ILE A 33 22.49 2.39 26.58
N ALA A 34 23.45 1.55 26.20
CA ALA A 34 24.55 1.15 27.07
C ALA A 34 25.41 2.35 27.50
N ASP A 35 25.72 3.26 26.57
CA ASP A 35 26.45 4.50 26.87
C ASP A 35 25.66 5.37 27.87
N MET A 36 24.34 5.50 27.71
CA MET A 36 23.49 6.25 28.64
C MET A 36 23.42 5.60 30.03
N VAL A 37 23.44 4.28 30.13
CA VAL A 37 23.49 3.55 31.41
C VAL A 37 24.84 3.80 32.10
N ASN A 38 25.95 3.72 31.36
CA ASN A 38 27.29 4.00 31.87
C ASN A 38 27.46 5.45 32.35
N GLU A 39 26.89 6.40 31.63
CA GLU A 39 26.85 7.83 31.98
C GLU A 39 25.86 8.16 33.10
N LYS A 40 25.16 7.16 33.66
CA LYS A 40 24.12 7.32 34.70
C LYS A 40 22.95 8.23 34.30
N LYS A 41 22.73 8.42 33.00
CA LYS A 41 21.56 9.14 32.48
C LYS A 41 20.32 8.27 32.50
N LEU A 42 20.52 6.94 32.38
CA LEU A 42 19.46 5.93 32.46
C LEU A 42 19.82 4.98 33.63
N ASP A 43 19.15 5.15 34.75
CA ASP A 43 19.34 4.30 35.94
C ASP A 43 18.27 3.19 35.98
N GLY A 44 18.59 2.11 36.70
CA GLY A 44 17.69 0.97 36.92
C GLY A 44 18.01 -0.24 36.04
N ILE A 45 18.89 -0.14 35.04
CA ILE A 45 19.36 -1.26 34.23
C ILE A 45 20.66 -1.80 34.81
N SER A 46 20.76 -3.12 34.91
CA SER A 46 21.97 -3.81 35.38
C SER A 46 22.79 -4.37 34.22
N ASP A 47 22.14 -4.92 33.19
CA ASP A 47 22.79 -5.52 32.02
C ASP A 47 21.90 -5.40 30.77
N ILE A 48 22.52 -5.48 29.60
CA ILE A 48 21.83 -5.40 28.30
C ILE A 48 22.35 -6.53 27.42
N ARG A 49 21.45 -7.40 26.96
CA ARG A 49 21.77 -8.53 26.09
C ARG A 49 20.97 -8.49 24.80
N ASP A 50 21.62 -8.81 23.69
CA ASP A 50 20.97 -9.02 22.40
C ASP A 50 20.83 -10.52 22.16
N GLU A 51 19.65 -11.04 22.32
CA GLU A 51 19.28 -12.45 22.13
C GLU A 51 18.51 -12.65 20.83
N SER A 52 18.58 -11.70 19.90
CA SER A 52 17.88 -11.78 18.61
C SER A 52 18.38 -12.97 17.79
N ASP A 53 17.45 -13.69 17.20
CA ASP A 53 17.70 -14.86 16.37
C ASP A 53 16.96 -14.78 15.01
N ARG A 54 16.88 -15.91 14.29
CA ARG A 54 16.13 -15.99 13.01
C ARG A 54 14.62 -15.83 13.17
N LYS A 55 14.09 -15.98 14.39
CA LYS A 55 12.65 -15.84 14.68
C LYS A 55 12.25 -14.38 14.91
N GLY A 56 13.20 -13.51 15.29
CA GLY A 56 12.92 -12.11 15.50
C GLY A 56 13.91 -11.36 16.39
N ILE A 57 13.54 -10.14 16.70
CA ILE A 57 14.30 -9.27 17.61
C ILE A 57 13.95 -9.66 19.05
N ARG A 58 14.98 -9.84 19.87
CA ARG A 58 14.85 -10.01 21.31
C ARG A 58 16.02 -9.29 21.97
N ILE A 59 15.77 -8.13 22.54
CA ILE A 59 16.75 -7.37 23.34
C ILE A 59 16.27 -7.39 24.78
N VAL A 60 17.12 -7.87 25.67
CA VAL A 60 16.81 -8.04 27.10
C VAL A 60 17.54 -6.97 27.90
N PHE A 61 16.79 -6.19 28.65
CA PHE A 61 17.29 -5.24 29.65
C PHE A 61 17.04 -5.82 31.04
N GLU A 62 18.08 -6.33 31.68
CA GLU A 62 17.99 -6.80 33.07
C GLU A 62 17.91 -5.60 34.02
N LEU A 63 16.99 -5.65 34.97
CA LEU A 63 16.78 -4.56 35.92
C LEU A 63 17.55 -4.80 37.24
N LYS A 64 17.89 -3.70 37.90
CA LYS A 64 18.38 -3.75 39.30
C LYS A 64 17.22 -4.14 40.21
N ARG A 65 17.53 -4.74 41.38
CA ARG A 65 16.52 -5.24 42.33
C ARG A 65 15.53 -4.18 42.81
N ASP A 66 15.97 -2.95 42.88
CA ASP A 66 15.24 -1.78 43.43
C ASP A 66 14.60 -0.94 42.30
N ALA A 67 14.72 -1.35 41.04
CA ALA A 67 14.20 -0.60 39.93
C ALA A 67 12.75 -0.99 39.64
N MET A 68 11.91 0.01 39.45
CA MET A 68 10.54 -0.21 38.97
C MET A 68 10.54 -0.33 37.45
N SER A 69 10.19 -1.50 36.92
CA SER A 69 10.20 -1.83 35.49
C SER A 69 9.42 -0.83 34.63
N SER A 70 8.22 -0.42 35.09
CA SER A 70 7.39 0.56 34.39
C SER A 70 8.04 1.94 34.28
N VAL A 71 8.78 2.37 35.30
CA VAL A 71 9.50 3.66 35.28
C VAL A 71 10.69 3.60 34.32
N VAL A 72 11.44 2.49 34.35
CA VAL A 72 12.58 2.27 33.43
C VAL A 72 12.11 2.19 31.99
N LEU A 73 11.02 1.46 31.72
CA LEU A 73 10.42 1.35 30.38
C LEU A 73 9.98 2.72 29.85
N ASN A 74 9.31 3.54 30.68
CA ASN A 74 8.94 4.90 30.28
C ASN A 74 10.17 5.78 29.98
N LYS A 75 11.24 5.65 30.77
CA LYS A 75 12.50 6.37 30.48
C LYS A 75 13.14 5.88 29.17
N LEU A 76 13.12 4.58 28.89
CA LEU A 76 13.59 4.02 27.62
C LEU A 76 12.83 4.62 26.45
N TYR A 77 11.50 4.69 26.49
CA TYR A 77 10.71 5.31 25.44
C TYR A 77 10.99 6.81 25.26
N LEU A 78 11.16 7.57 26.35
CA LEU A 78 11.37 9.01 26.30
C LEU A 78 12.78 9.41 25.86
N SER A 79 13.80 8.64 26.26
CA SER A 79 15.20 9.06 26.14
C SER A 79 15.95 8.33 25.01
N THR A 80 15.35 7.30 24.40
CA THR A 80 16.03 6.46 23.42
C THR A 80 15.26 6.35 22.12
N PRO A 81 15.87 5.92 21.02
CA PRO A 81 15.17 5.67 19.75
C PRO A 81 14.15 4.53 19.78
N LEU A 82 13.91 3.89 20.92
CA LEU A 82 12.88 2.84 21.06
C LEU A 82 11.47 3.37 20.75
N GLN A 83 11.25 4.66 20.97
CA GLN A 83 10.08 5.39 20.48
C GLN A 83 10.52 6.53 19.57
N SER A 84 9.95 6.62 18.40
CA SER A 84 10.19 7.71 17.45
C SER A 84 8.87 8.26 16.93
N SER A 85 8.85 9.56 16.62
CA SER A 85 7.72 10.17 15.94
C SER A 85 7.91 10.10 14.43
N PHE A 86 6.84 9.79 13.72
CA PHE A 86 6.82 9.85 12.27
C PHE A 86 5.84 10.94 11.82
N SER A 87 6.38 11.97 11.17
CA SER A 87 5.57 13.06 10.63
C SER A 87 5.12 12.68 9.22
N VAL A 88 3.82 12.46 9.07
CA VAL A 88 3.21 12.11 7.78
C VAL A 88 3.18 13.35 6.89
N ASN A 89 3.80 13.26 5.71
CA ASN A 89 3.77 14.29 4.68
C ASN A 89 3.27 13.64 3.38
N ASN A 90 1.94 13.53 3.25
CA ASN A 90 1.30 12.90 2.12
C ASN A 90 1.14 13.90 0.97
N ILE A 91 2.01 13.81 -0.01
CA ILE A 91 1.88 14.55 -1.27
C ILE A 91 1.38 13.58 -2.34
N ALA A 92 0.26 13.93 -2.98
CA ALA A 92 -0.30 13.18 -4.10
C ALA A 92 -0.67 14.12 -5.25
N LEU A 93 -0.77 13.53 -6.45
CA LEU A 93 -1.26 14.24 -7.63
C LEU A 93 -2.79 14.20 -7.68
N VAL A 94 -3.42 15.37 -7.52
CA VAL A 94 -4.86 15.54 -7.69
C VAL A 94 -5.11 16.34 -8.96
N HIS A 95 -5.80 15.74 -9.94
CA HIS A 95 -6.02 16.33 -11.26
C HIS A 95 -4.72 16.86 -11.91
N GLY A 96 -3.62 16.10 -11.76
CA GLY A 96 -2.31 16.45 -12.30
C GLY A 96 -1.51 17.52 -11.52
N ARG A 97 -2.01 17.98 -10.37
CA ARG A 97 -1.33 18.96 -9.50
C ARG A 97 -0.89 18.33 -8.19
N PRO A 98 0.35 18.54 -7.74
CA PRO A 98 0.79 18.06 -6.44
C PRO A 98 0.08 18.82 -5.32
N MET A 99 -0.53 18.10 -4.39
CA MET A 99 -1.21 18.65 -3.22
C MET A 99 -0.80 17.89 -1.96
N LEU A 100 -0.64 18.62 -0.87
CA LEU A 100 -0.48 18.04 0.46
C LEU A 100 -1.86 17.66 0.99
N LEU A 101 -2.06 16.39 1.29
CA LEU A 101 -3.36 15.84 1.67
C LEU A 101 -3.32 15.23 3.08
N ASN A 102 -4.37 15.41 3.83
CA ASN A 102 -4.63 14.60 5.01
C ASN A 102 -5.21 13.24 4.60
N LEU A 103 -5.27 12.29 5.55
CA LEU A 103 -5.74 10.93 5.27
C LEU A 103 -7.16 10.90 4.68
N LYS A 104 -8.08 11.72 5.20
CA LYS A 104 -9.44 11.80 4.70
C LYS A 104 -9.48 12.25 3.23
N GLN A 105 -8.80 13.33 2.91
CA GLN A 105 -8.70 13.85 1.54
C GLN A 105 -8.06 12.84 0.58
N LEU A 106 -7.03 12.12 1.03
CA LEU A 106 -6.40 11.07 0.23
C LEU A 106 -7.40 9.98 -0.16
N ILE A 107 -8.23 9.53 0.79
CA ILE A 107 -9.26 8.52 0.56
C ILE A 107 -10.36 9.07 -0.37
N GLU A 108 -10.82 10.30 -0.14
CA GLU A 108 -11.85 10.95 -0.96
C GLU A 108 -11.40 11.05 -2.42
N HIS A 109 -10.20 11.57 -2.69
CA HIS A 109 -9.67 11.68 -4.05
C HIS A 109 -9.37 10.32 -4.69
N TYR A 110 -9.00 9.31 -3.90
CA TYR A 110 -8.85 7.96 -4.41
C TYR A 110 -10.19 7.38 -4.89
N VAL A 111 -11.25 7.53 -4.10
CA VAL A 111 -12.60 7.07 -4.46
C VAL A 111 -13.11 7.79 -5.70
N GLU A 112 -12.95 9.11 -5.77
CA GLU A 112 -13.30 9.93 -6.93
C GLU A 112 -12.56 9.46 -8.20
N HIS A 113 -11.25 9.28 -8.10
CA HIS A 113 -10.44 8.76 -9.22
C HIS A 113 -10.92 7.37 -9.68
N ARG A 114 -11.23 6.46 -8.73
CA ARG A 114 -11.74 5.12 -9.06
C ARG A 114 -13.08 5.19 -9.77
N HIS A 115 -13.95 6.09 -9.36
CA HIS A 115 -15.23 6.34 -10.02
C HIS A 115 -15.06 6.81 -11.47
N ASP A 116 -14.20 7.80 -11.69
CA ASP A 116 -13.89 8.31 -13.03
C ASP A 116 -13.28 7.23 -13.95
N VAL A 117 -12.36 6.43 -13.42
CA VAL A 117 -11.74 5.33 -14.18
C VAL A 117 -12.82 4.31 -14.59
N LEU A 118 -13.72 3.97 -13.67
CA LEU A 118 -14.80 3.02 -13.95
C LEU A 118 -15.74 3.55 -15.04
N ILE A 119 -16.15 4.81 -14.95
CA ILE A 119 -17.01 5.46 -15.97
C ILE A 119 -16.32 5.44 -17.34
N ARG A 120 -15.05 5.80 -17.42
CA ARG A 120 -14.30 5.80 -18.68
C ARG A 120 -14.17 4.40 -19.27
N LYS A 121 -13.90 3.41 -18.42
CA LYS A 121 -13.83 1.99 -18.83
C LYS A 121 -15.17 1.53 -19.40
N THR A 122 -16.27 1.78 -18.68
CA THR A 122 -17.63 1.37 -19.11
C THR A 122 -18.06 2.05 -20.41
N LYS A 123 -17.74 3.33 -20.58
CA LYS A 123 -18.00 4.06 -21.83
C LYS A 123 -17.23 3.47 -23.01
N PHE A 124 -15.99 3.07 -22.81
CA PHE A 124 -15.19 2.41 -23.84
C PHE A 124 -15.78 1.04 -24.22
N GLU A 125 -16.11 0.23 -23.21
CA GLU A 125 -16.72 -1.10 -23.42
C GLU A 125 -18.08 -0.99 -24.13
N LEU A 126 -18.87 0.02 -23.78
CA LEU A 126 -20.14 0.30 -24.44
C LEU A 126 -19.93 0.65 -25.92
N ALA A 127 -19.03 1.59 -26.21
CA ALA A 127 -18.75 1.98 -27.60
C ALA A 127 -18.26 0.80 -28.47
N GLU A 128 -17.46 -0.11 -27.92
CA GLU A 128 -17.01 -1.32 -28.62
C GLU A 128 -18.18 -2.32 -28.84
N ALA A 129 -19.07 -2.45 -27.86
CA ALA A 129 -20.26 -3.29 -27.99
C ALA A 129 -21.25 -2.73 -29.03
N GLU A 130 -21.47 -1.40 -29.03
CA GLU A 130 -22.31 -0.71 -30.03
C GLU A 130 -21.76 -0.89 -31.47
N LYS A 131 -20.45 -0.76 -31.67
CA LYS A 131 -19.83 -1.04 -32.97
C LYS A 131 -20.07 -2.47 -33.44
N ARG A 132 -19.96 -3.43 -32.52
CA ARG A 132 -20.20 -4.83 -32.83
C ARG A 132 -21.67 -5.11 -33.11
N ALA A 133 -22.59 -4.51 -32.35
CA ALA A 133 -24.03 -4.62 -32.58
C ALA A 133 -24.41 -4.08 -33.97
N HIS A 134 -23.89 -2.90 -34.34
CA HIS A 134 -24.12 -2.29 -35.64
C HIS A 134 -23.68 -3.21 -36.81
N ILE A 135 -22.51 -3.88 -36.69
CA ILE A 135 -22.05 -4.85 -37.68
C ILE A 135 -23.01 -6.04 -37.77
N LEU A 136 -23.47 -6.54 -36.62
CA LEU A 136 -24.39 -7.67 -36.58
C LEU A 136 -25.77 -7.32 -37.15
N GLU A 137 -26.28 -6.11 -36.87
CA GLU A 137 -27.52 -5.60 -37.46
C GLU A 137 -27.41 -5.49 -38.98
N GLY A 138 -26.30 -4.96 -39.48
CA GLY A 138 -26.04 -4.92 -40.92
C GLY A 138 -25.96 -6.33 -41.56
N LEU A 139 -25.36 -7.30 -40.86
CA LEU A 139 -25.34 -8.70 -41.33
C LEU A 139 -26.73 -9.36 -41.34
N LEU A 140 -27.61 -9.05 -40.38
CA LEU A 140 -29.00 -9.53 -40.37
C LEU A 140 -29.76 -9.01 -41.58
N ILE A 141 -29.67 -7.70 -41.85
CA ILE A 141 -30.29 -7.10 -43.07
C ILE A 141 -29.76 -7.75 -44.32
N ALA A 142 -28.44 -8.03 -44.39
CA ALA A 142 -27.81 -8.69 -45.51
C ALA A 142 -28.31 -10.14 -45.70
N ILE A 143 -28.63 -10.86 -44.64
CA ILE A 143 -29.19 -12.20 -44.68
C ILE A 143 -30.62 -12.19 -45.21
N ASP A 144 -31.44 -11.23 -44.78
CA ASP A 144 -32.80 -11.09 -45.21
C ASP A 144 -32.92 -10.79 -46.71
N HIS A 145 -31.88 -10.15 -47.30
CA HIS A 145 -31.80 -9.80 -48.72
C HIS A 145 -30.66 -10.53 -49.45
N ILE A 146 -30.34 -11.72 -49.04
CA ILE A 146 -29.10 -12.40 -49.44
C ILE A 146 -28.99 -12.66 -50.96
N ASP A 147 -30.09 -13.01 -51.61
CA ASP A 147 -30.12 -13.28 -53.05
C ASP A 147 -29.87 -12.03 -53.90
N GLU A 148 -30.46 -10.90 -53.52
CA GLU A 148 -30.21 -9.60 -54.16
C GLU A 148 -28.78 -9.14 -53.99
N ILE A 149 -28.22 -9.30 -52.82
CA ILE A 149 -26.83 -8.91 -52.49
C ILE A 149 -25.84 -9.79 -53.30
N ILE A 150 -26.09 -11.10 -53.40
CA ILE A 150 -25.26 -11.98 -54.19
C ILE A 150 -25.28 -11.59 -55.67
N GLN A 151 -26.46 -11.26 -56.21
CA GLN A 151 -26.60 -10.83 -57.60
C GLN A 151 -25.85 -9.53 -57.85
N LEU A 152 -25.99 -8.53 -56.99
CA LEU A 152 -25.32 -7.24 -57.07
C LEU A 152 -23.77 -7.42 -57.04
N ILE A 153 -23.26 -8.23 -56.13
CA ILE A 153 -21.82 -8.50 -56.05
C ILE A 153 -21.30 -9.20 -57.31
N LYS A 154 -22.08 -10.13 -57.88
CA LYS A 154 -21.70 -10.84 -59.13
C LYS A 154 -21.71 -9.93 -60.37
N GLU A 155 -22.60 -8.96 -60.43
CA GLU A 155 -22.72 -7.99 -61.49
C GLU A 155 -21.68 -6.85 -61.39
N SER A 156 -21.18 -6.60 -60.23
CA SER A 156 -20.19 -5.56 -59.97
C SER A 156 -18.81 -5.94 -60.47
N ARG A 157 -18.17 -5.07 -61.29
CA ARG A 157 -16.85 -5.31 -61.87
C ARG A 157 -15.69 -5.15 -60.90
N THR A 158 -15.87 -4.37 -59.86
CA THR A 158 -14.85 -4.11 -58.83
C THR A 158 -15.48 -4.11 -57.43
N PRO A 159 -14.71 -4.47 -56.39
CA PRO A 159 -15.19 -4.43 -55.01
C PRO A 159 -15.65 -3.04 -54.56
N GLU A 160 -15.05 -1.98 -55.08
CA GLU A 160 -15.40 -0.59 -54.74
C GLU A 160 -16.79 -0.23 -55.31
N LEU A 161 -17.11 -0.66 -56.51
CA LEU A 161 -18.45 -0.47 -57.10
C LEU A 161 -19.49 -1.23 -56.29
N ALA A 162 -19.25 -2.51 -55.98
CA ALA A 162 -20.14 -3.29 -55.14
C ALA A 162 -20.43 -2.63 -53.78
N ARG A 163 -19.38 -2.11 -53.15
CA ARG A 163 -19.50 -1.40 -51.85
C ARG A 163 -20.39 -0.16 -52.02
N ASN A 164 -20.13 0.68 -53.01
CA ASN A 164 -20.87 1.92 -53.18
C ASN A 164 -22.36 1.64 -53.50
N GLU A 165 -22.67 0.63 -54.30
CA GLU A 165 -24.02 0.21 -54.60
C GLU A 165 -24.75 -0.39 -53.39
N LEU A 166 -24.03 -1.18 -52.56
CA LEU A 166 -24.59 -1.67 -51.30
C LEU A 166 -24.87 -0.56 -50.28
N MET A 167 -24.05 0.48 -50.28
CA MET A 167 -24.27 1.65 -49.39
C MET A 167 -25.35 2.60 -49.85
N ALA A 168 -25.75 2.55 -51.13
CA ALA A 168 -26.80 3.39 -51.72
C ALA A 168 -28.20 2.82 -51.55
N ARG A 169 -28.34 1.56 -51.19
CA ARG A 169 -29.59 0.85 -50.89
C ARG A 169 -29.88 0.85 -49.40
#